data_76ad3bf535d642ad0f6cae487bdfebc3
#
_entry.id   76ad3bf535d642ad0f6cae487bdfebc3
#
_cell.length_a   1.000
_cell.length_b   1.000
_cell.length_c   1.000
_cell.angle_alpha   90.00
_cell.angle_beta   90.00
_cell.angle_gamma   90.00
#
_symmetry.space_group_name_H-M   'P 1'
#
loop_
_entity.id
_entity.type
_entity.pdbx_description
1 polymer ?
#
loop_
_entity_poly.entity_id
_entity_poly.type
_entity_poly.pdbx_seq_one_letter_code
_entity_poly.pdbx_strand_id
1 'polypeptide(L)'
;MDIHHFKGLGHFTLNLKHSESKSLAPCMMLLGENATGKSSILQSIALAMMTAAQRKKLNLVYDDFIARDNGEWTVDHIQPAEISLTFNDGTSSMFRIDENFNAIGEGVSNIVFLAYGARRFVKPLKQGGLRNSIISNTLFNPVALLSNPTGWLQECDDDVFLSVARAMKEILALKQDDIIFRNDQRHIMVRAHKRNTPLENMSDGYKALFYVAIDIMRHMLKRWDNLEYASGIVIIDEIETHLHPRWKMQVVSAFRRAMPGIQFIFTTHDPLCLRGMFDGEVHVLKRDEMHSITEEDDLPRFQGLRTEQLLTSEYFGLLTPNDPDLERRLEDIAGQEGDHQAEYIRQVEQELSEMTVLGTTLSQRVVHEALARYLISVTRKQPEAKDIKEDAIRAILNVLVQKGY
;
A
#
# COMPACT_ATOMS: atom_id res chain seq x y z
N MET A 1 -17.04 -6.96 5.76
CA MET A 1 -16.65 -7.93 4.70
C MET A 1 -16.34 -9.25 5.37
N ASP A 2 -16.83 -10.34 4.79
CA ASP A 2 -16.60 -11.69 5.28
C ASP A 2 -16.26 -12.61 4.11
N ILE A 3 -15.18 -13.39 4.24
CA ILE A 3 -14.62 -14.25 3.19
C ILE A 3 -14.42 -15.66 3.74
N HIS A 4 -14.93 -16.66 3.03
CA HIS A 4 -14.76 -18.07 3.34
C HIS A 4 -14.15 -18.82 2.16
N HIS A 5 -13.15 -19.66 2.42
CA HIS A 5 -12.54 -20.64 1.51
C HIS A 5 -12.09 -20.06 0.15
N PHE A 6 -11.58 -18.83 0.15
CA PHE A 6 -11.12 -18.15 -1.05
C PHE A 6 -9.59 -18.13 -1.13
N LYS A 7 -9.00 -18.85 -2.07
CA LYS A 7 -7.53 -19.01 -2.20
C LYS A 7 -6.89 -19.43 -0.88
N GLY A 8 -5.89 -18.70 -0.38
CA GLY A 8 -5.25 -18.95 0.91
C GLY A 8 -6.00 -18.39 2.12
N LEU A 9 -7.23 -17.90 1.95
CA LEU A 9 -8.08 -17.38 3.01
C LEU A 9 -9.10 -18.45 3.41
N GLY A 10 -8.93 -19.05 4.57
CA GLY A 10 -9.90 -20.02 5.11
C GLY A 10 -11.18 -19.30 5.58
N HIS A 11 -11.07 -18.51 6.64
CA HIS A 11 -12.09 -17.57 7.09
C HIS A 11 -11.40 -16.25 7.42
N PHE A 12 -11.90 -15.16 6.85
CA PHE A 12 -11.34 -13.84 7.07
C PHE A 12 -12.43 -12.77 7.11
N THR A 13 -12.51 -12.04 8.21
CA THR A 13 -13.46 -10.94 8.40
C THR A 13 -12.71 -9.63 8.54
N LEU A 14 -13.16 -8.60 7.81
CA LEU A 14 -12.60 -7.26 7.88
C LEU A 14 -13.73 -6.23 8.02
N ASN A 15 -13.57 -5.32 8.99
CA ASN A 15 -14.48 -4.22 9.21
C ASN A 15 -13.79 -2.89 8.95
N LEU A 16 -14.27 -2.13 7.96
CA LEU A 16 -13.83 -0.77 7.76
C LEU A 16 -14.35 0.11 8.89
N LYS A 17 -13.43 0.69 9.66
CA LYS A 17 -13.76 1.71 10.64
C LYS A 17 -14.12 3.02 9.93
N HIS A 18 -15.06 3.78 10.46
CA HIS A 18 -15.37 5.11 9.93
C HIS A 18 -14.15 6.01 10.07
N SER A 19 -13.80 6.69 8.98
CA SER A 19 -12.79 7.73 9.02
C SER A 19 -13.24 8.87 9.94
N GLU A 20 -12.32 9.38 10.76
CA GLU A 20 -12.55 10.59 11.56
C GLU A 20 -12.76 11.84 10.70
N SER A 21 -12.40 11.79 9.42
CA SER A 21 -12.57 12.89 8.48
C SER A 21 -14.00 12.97 7.95
N LYS A 22 -14.67 14.06 8.24
CA LYS A 22 -16.01 14.35 7.70
C LYS A 22 -16.00 14.75 6.22
N SER A 23 -14.85 15.06 5.65
CA SER A 23 -14.71 15.64 4.30
C SER A 23 -14.18 14.67 3.24
N LEU A 24 -13.64 13.50 3.66
CA LEU A 24 -13.07 12.51 2.77
C LEU A 24 -13.77 11.17 2.96
N ALA A 25 -13.99 10.45 1.86
CA ALA A 25 -14.46 9.08 1.93
C ALA A 25 -13.49 8.19 2.74
N PRO A 26 -13.99 7.16 3.45
CA PRO A 26 -13.13 6.19 4.13
C PRO A 26 -12.13 5.57 3.16
N CYS A 27 -10.92 5.35 3.64
CA CYS A 27 -9.86 4.71 2.88
C CYS A 27 -9.44 3.42 3.59
N MET A 28 -8.95 2.44 2.86
CA MET A 28 -8.38 1.22 3.42
C MET A 28 -6.99 0.98 2.83
N MET A 29 -6.03 0.68 3.69
CA MET A 29 -4.71 0.23 3.31
C MET A 29 -4.47 -1.17 3.89
N LEU A 30 -4.31 -2.15 3.01
CA LEU A 30 -3.87 -3.49 3.41
C LEU A 30 -2.35 -3.56 3.38
N LEU A 31 -1.77 -3.83 4.51
CA LEU A 31 -0.34 -3.96 4.73
C LEU A 31 0.01 -5.41 5.09
N GLY A 32 1.19 -5.85 4.81
CA GLY A 32 1.68 -7.19 5.18
C GLY A 32 2.77 -7.67 4.24
N GLU A 33 3.45 -8.72 4.63
CA GLU A 33 4.49 -9.36 3.84
C GLU A 33 3.95 -9.96 2.53
N ASN A 34 4.86 -10.41 1.68
CA ASN A 34 4.48 -11.13 0.48
C ASN A 34 3.74 -12.43 0.86
N ALA A 35 2.76 -12.79 0.04
CA ALA A 35 1.91 -13.97 0.24
C ALA A 35 0.98 -13.93 1.50
N THR A 36 0.78 -12.77 2.15
CA THR A 36 -0.22 -12.60 3.22
C THR A 36 -1.65 -12.38 2.71
N GLY A 37 -1.95 -12.66 1.45
CA GLY A 37 -3.30 -12.63 0.92
C GLY A 37 -3.83 -11.25 0.51
N LYS A 38 -3.03 -10.17 0.53
CA LYS A 38 -3.47 -8.81 0.13
C LYS A 38 -4.20 -8.79 -1.21
N SER A 39 -3.56 -9.28 -2.27
CA SER A 39 -4.18 -9.34 -3.61
C SER A 39 -5.37 -10.30 -3.66
N SER A 40 -5.39 -11.37 -2.85
CA SER A 40 -6.54 -12.26 -2.75
C SER A 40 -7.76 -11.55 -2.16
N ILE A 41 -7.56 -10.75 -1.11
CA ILE A 41 -8.63 -9.91 -0.53
C ILE A 41 -9.13 -8.89 -1.56
N LEU A 42 -8.24 -8.22 -2.29
CA LEU A 42 -8.66 -7.28 -3.35
C LEU A 42 -9.46 -7.99 -4.45
N GLN A 43 -9.04 -9.18 -4.86
CA GLN A 43 -9.75 -9.98 -5.86
C GLN A 43 -11.12 -10.45 -5.36
N SER A 44 -11.25 -10.85 -4.10
CA SER A 44 -12.53 -11.24 -3.50
C SER A 44 -13.51 -10.07 -3.50
N ILE A 45 -13.06 -8.88 -3.06
CA ILE A 45 -13.88 -7.65 -3.12
C ILE A 45 -14.31 -7.37 -4.56
N ALA A 46 -13.38 -7.45 -5.51
CA ALA A 46 -13.68 -7.18 -6.90
C ALA A 46 -14.71 -8.16 -7.49
N LEU A 47 -14.61 -9.45 -7.16
CA LEU A 47 -15.60 -10.46 -7.61
C LEU A 47 -16.99 -10.20 -7.06
N ALA A 48 -17.09 -9.81 -5.78
CA ALA A 48 -18.36 -9.49 -5.16
C ALA A 48 -18.94 -8.16 -5.63
N MET A 49 -18.11 -7.18 -5.99
CA MET A 49 -18.57 -5.89 -6.55
C MET A 49 -19.03 -5.97 -8.00
N MET A 50 -18.39 -6.81 -8.83
CA MET A 50 -18.68 -6.89 -10.25
C MET A 50 -20.00 -7.61 -10.53
N THR A 51 -20.76 -7.10 -11.51
CA THR A 51 -21.94 -7.78 -12.06
C THR A 51 -21.53 -9.06 -12.81
N ALA A 52 -22.46 -10.01 -12.95
CA ALA A 52 -22.24 -11.23 -13.73
C ALA A 52 -21.74 -10.95 -15.16
N ALA A 53 -22.26 -9.90 -15.80
CA ALA A 53 -21.85 -9.48 -17.13
C ALA A 53 -20.39 -8.95 -17.17
N GLN A 54 -19.95 -8.27 -16.12
CA GLN A 54 -18.55 -7.80 -15.99
C GLN A 54 -17.61 -8.98 -15.77
N ARG A 55 -17.93 -9.90 -14.86
CA ARG A 55 -17.14 -11.12 -14.58
C ARG A 55 -16.99 -11.98 -15.83
N LYS A 56 -18.07 -12.18 -16.61
CA LYS A 56 -18.03 -12.94 -17.86
C LYS A 56 -17.01 -12.38 -18.87
N LYS A 57 -16.85 -11.06 -18.93
CA LYS A 57 -15.86 -10.42 -19.83
C LYS A 57 -14.41 -10.71 -19.45
N LEU A 58 -14.14 -11.04 -18.17
CA LEU A 58 -12.80 -11.35 -17.68
C LEU A 58 -12.35 -12.76 -18.06
N ASN A 59 -13.29 -13.65 -18.43
CA ASN A 59 -13.03 -15.05 -18.77
C ASN A 59 -12.18 -15.77 -17.70
N LEU A 60 -12.60 -15.66 -16.44
CA LEU A 60 -11.88 -16.20 -15.30
C LEU A 60 -12.05 -17.72 -15.18
N VAL A 61 -11.00 -18.38 -14.73
CA VAL A 61 -11.03 -19.80 -14.31
C VAL A 61 -11.32 -19.80 -12.82
N TYR A 62 -12.53 -20.19 -12.42
CA TYR A 62 -12.96 -20.07 -11.02
C TYR A 62 -12.35 -21.12 -10.09
N ASP A 63 -11.83 -22.23 -10.62
CA ASP A 63 -11.03 -23.20 -9.88
C ASP A 63 -9.80 -22.57 -9.19
N ASP A 64 -9.18 -21.58 -9.81
CA ASP A 64 -8.02 -20.88 -9.26
C ASP A 64 -8.34 -20.05 -7.98
N PHE A 65 -9.61 -19.88 -7.64
CA PHE A 65 -10.04 -19.05 -6.52
C PHE A 65 -10.54 -19.82 -5.31
N ILE A 66 -10.66 -21.13 -5.38
CA ILE A 66 -11.07 -21.97 -4.24
C ILE A 66 -9.85 -22.33 -3.39
N ALA A 67 -10.03 -22.30 -2.07
CA ALA A 67 -9.00 -22.73 -1.13
C ALA A 67 -8.70 -24.23 -1.31
N ARG A 68 -7.41 -24.58 -1.27
CA ARG A 68 -6.93 -25.96 -1.39
C ARG A 68 -6.23 -26.34 -0.09
N ASP A 69 -6.71 -27.38 0.56
CA ASP A 69 -6.04 -27.94 1.72
C ASP A 69 -4.74 -28.63 1.30
N ASN A 70 -3.62 -28.21 1.89
CA ASN A 70 -2.28 -28.82 1.79
C ASN A 70 -1.72 -29.06 0.37
N GLY A 71 -2.28 -28.37 -0.66
CA GLY A 71 -1.79 -28.48 -2.04
C GLY A 71 -2.14 -29.82 -2.75
N GLU A 72 -2.89 -30.70 -2.12
CA GLU A 72 -3.34 -31.96 -2.73
C GLU A 72 -4.75 -31.82 -3.31
N TRP A 73 -4.93 -32.34 -4.51
CA TRP A 73 -6.21 -32.48 -5.18
C TRP A 73 -6.99 -33.67 -4.58
N THR A 74 -7.55 -33.51 -3.40
CA THR A 74 -8.55 -34.46 -2.93
C THR A 74 -9.92 -33.96 -3.37
N VAL A 75 -10.49 -34.63 -4.36
CA VAL A 75 -11.79 -34.28 -4.98
C VAL A 75 -12.95 -34.38 -3.97
N ASP A 76 -12.72 -35.00 -2.82
CA ASP A 76 -13.79 -35.38 -1.90
C ASP A 76 -14.28 -34.30 -0.95
N HIS A 77 -13.61 -33.12 -0.87
CA HIS A 77 -14.00 -32.04 0.06
C HIS A 77 -13.73 -30.62 -0.45
N ILE A 78 -14.18 -30.31 -1.68
CA ILE A 78 -14.15 -28.93 -2.16
C ILE A 78 -15.20 -28.13 -1.37
N GLN A 79 -14.73 -27.16 -0.57
CA GLN A 79 -15.63 -26.23 0.10
C GLN A 79 -15.88 -25.02 -0.80
N PRO A 80 -17.15 -24.60 -0.96
CA PRO A 80 -17.47 -23.43 -1.78
C PRO A 80 -16.83 -22.19 -1.20
N ALA A 81 -16.31 -21.32 -2.09
CA ALA A 81 -15.82 -20.01 -1.68
C ALA A 81 -16.99 -19.01 -1.58
N GLU A 82 -17.10 -18.29 -0.48
CA GLU A 82 -18.15 -17.31 -0.24
C GLU A 82 -17.56 -15.96 0.17
N ILE A 83 -18.05 -14.89 -0.45
CA ILE A 83 -17.65 -13.52 -0.14
C ILE A 83 -18.92 -12.70 0.10
N SER A 84 -19.01 -12.08 1.27
CA SER A 84 -20.07 -11.16 1.65
C SER A 84 -19.55 -9.76 1.90
N LEU A 85 -20.13 -8.78 1.23
CA LEU A 85 -19.88 -7.36 1.47
C LEU A 85 -21.13 -6.70 2.03
N THR A 86 -21.01 -5.95 3.11
CA THR A 86 -22.10 -5.13 3.67
C THR A 86 -21.68 -3.66 3.60
N PHE A 87 -22.55 -2.81 3.10
CA PHE A 87 -22.33 -1.37 2.96
C PHE A 87 -23.01 -0.59 4.07
N ASN A 88 -22.58 0.64 4.29
CA ASN A 88 -23.10 1.50 5.36
C ASN A 88 -24.59 1.87 5.20
N ASP A 89 -25.12 1.79 3.99
CA ASP A 89 -26.54 2.01 3.68
C ASP A 89 -27.40 0.76 3.97
N GLY A 90 -26.80 -0.31 4.48
CA GLY A 90 -27.47 -1.58 4.77
C GLY A 90 -27.62 -2.50 3.55
N THR A 91 -27.19 -2.07 2.37
CA THR A 91 -27.15 -2.97 1.20
C THR A 91 -26.03 -4.00 1.37
N SER A 92 -26.16 -5.14 0.69
CA SER A 92 -25.16 -6.20 0.71
C SER A 92 -24.95 -6.78 -0.69
N SER A 93 -23.77 -7.32 -0.91
CA SER A 93 -23.44 -8.11 -2.08
C SER A 93 -22.87 -9.44 -1.64
N MET A 94 -23.31 -10.52 -2.27
CA MET A 94 -22.80 -11.86 -2.04
C MET A 94 -22.27 -12.44 -3.34
N PHE A 95 -21.11 -13.07 -3.28
CA PHE A 95 -20.53 -13.84 -4.37
C PHE A 95 -20.09 -15.20 -3.85
N ARG A 96 -20.45 -16.26 -4.59
CA ARG A 96 -20.11 -17.65 -4.25
C ARG A 96 -19.56 -18.38 -5.47
N ILE A 97 -18.58 -19.22 -5.25
CA ILE A 97 -18.12 -20.24 -6.20
C ILE A 97 -18.53 -21.60 -5.62
N ASP A 98 -19.41 -22.31 -6.31
CA ASP A 98 -19.91 -23.62 -5.85
C ASP A 98 -18.90 -24.74 -6.09
N GLU A 99 -19.23 -25.96 -5.66
CA GLU A 99 -18.40 -27.15 -5.76
C GLU A 99 -18.14 -27.58 -7.23
N ASN A 100 -18.93 -27.05 -8.18
CA ASN A 100 -18.78 -27.27 -9.62
C ASN A 100 -18.08 -26.09 -10.32
N PHE A 101 -17.45 -25.20 -9.53
CA PHE A 101 -16.77 -23.99 -10.01
C PHE A 101 -17.65 -22.98 -10.74
N ASN A 102 -18.97 -23.00 -10.51
CA ASN A 102 -19.87 -21.98 -11.04
C ASN A 102 -19.86 -20.75 -10.14
N ALA A 103 -19.81 -19.59 -10.80
CA ALA A 103 -19.88 -18.30 -10.12
C ALA A 103 -21.34 -17.87 -9.96
N ILE A 104 -21.77 -17.70 -8.72
CA ILE A 104 -23.14 -17.32 -8.35
C ILE A 104 -23.09 -15.98 -7.61
N GLY A 105 -24.05 -15.11 -7.89
CA GLY A 105 -24.23 -13.81 -7.23
C GLY A 105 -24.24 -12.66 -8.24
N GLU A 106 -25.02 -11.64 -7.89
CA GLU A 106 -25.11 -10.38 -8.62
C GLU A 106 -24.25 -9.32 -7.90
N GLY A 107 -23.44 -8.61 -8.63
CA GLY A 107 -22.66 -7.52 -8.07
C GLY A 107 -23.50 -6.26 -7.84
N VAL A 108 -22.82 -5.17 -7.54
CA VAL A 108 -23.44 -3.87 -7.26
C VAL A 108 -23.43 -3.02 -8.53
N SER A 109 -24.58 -2.73 -9.10
CA SER A 109 -24.70 -1.99 -10.37
C SER A 109 -24.77 -0.46 -10.22
N ASN A 110 -25.15 0.03 -9.05
CA ASN A 110 -25.34 1.46 -8.77
C ASN A 110 -24.06 2.18 -8.30
N ILE A 111 -23.00 1.44 -7.97
CA ILE A 111 -21.71 1.97 -7.54
C ILE A 111 -20.70 1.89 -8.70
N VAL A 112 -19.98 2.97 -8.97
CA VAL A 112 -18.82 2.89 -9.88
C VAL A 112 -17.71 2.16 -9.18
N PHE A 113 -17.31 1.02 -9.75
CA PHE A 113 -16.26 0.18 -9.23
C PHE A 113 -15.13 0.02 -10.25
N LEU A 114 -13.88 0.29 -9.82
CA LEU A 114 -12.68 0.15 -10.63
C LEU A 114 -11.62 -0.60 -9.82
N ALA A 115 -10.82 -1.45 -10.48
CA ALA A 115 -9.73 -2.15 -9.80
C ALA A 115 -8.50 -2.26 -10.71
N TYR A 116 -7.35 -1.99 -10.14
CA TYR A 116 -6.05 -1.97 -10.81
C TYR A 116 -5.08 -2.89 -10.08
N GLY A 117 -4.44 -3.80 -10.83
CA GLY A 117 -3.39 -4.68 -10.31
C GLY A 117 -2.05 -3.95 -10.14
N ALA A 118 -1.08 -4.65 -9.56
CA ALA A 118 0.28 -4.14 -9.34
C ALA A 118 1.01 -3.81 -10.65
N ARG A 119 0.81 -4.63 -11.70
CA ARG A 119 1.39 -4.40 -13.02
C ARG A 119 0.49 -3.51 -13.85
N ARG A 120 1.03 -2.36 -14.29
CA ARG A 120 0.27 -1.29 -14.96
C ARG A 120 0.87 -0.95 -16.31
N PHE A 121 1.12 -1.97 -17.12
CA PHE A 121 1.59 -1.77 -18.50
C PHE A 121 0.46 -1.21 -19.37
N VAL A 122 0.80 -0.27 -20.24
CA VAL A 122 -0.16 0.47 -21.04
C VAL A 122 -0.01 0.13 -22.51
N LYS A 123 -1.11 0.00 -23.22
CA LYS A 123 -1.11 -0.22 -24.67
C LYS A 123 -0.51 0.99 -25.41
N PRO A 124 0.36 0.79 -26.42
CA PRO A 124 0.78 1.87 -27.30
C PRO A 124 -0.40 2.52 -28.03
N LEU A 125 -0.35 3.85 -28.21
CA LEU A 125 -1.41 4.63 -28.88
C LEU A 125 -1.75 4.16 -30.30
N LYS A 126 -0.81 3.55 -31.01
CA LYS A 126 -0.93 3.17 -32.44
C LYS A 126 -1.77 1.91 -32.71
N GLN A 127 -2.23 1.20 -31.71
CA GLN A 127 -2.97 -0.05 -31.87
C GLN A 127 -4.47 0.12 -31.55
N GLY A 128 -5.19 0.72 -32.50
CA GLY A 128 -6.65 0.67 -32.58
C GLY A 128 -7.39 1.38 -31.46
N GLY A 129 -8.38 2.19 -31.87
CA GLY A 129 -9.18 3.08 -31.03
C GLY A 129 -9.59 2.54 -29.66
N LEU A 130 -10.08 3.43 -28.84
CA LEU A 130 -10.66 3.24 -27.50
C LEU A 130 -11.55 1.98 -27.37
N ARG A 131 -10.96 0.78 -27.47
CA ARG A 131 -11.62 -0.41 -26.96
C ARG A 131 -11.62 -0.27 -25.45
N ASN A 132 -12.82 -0.15 -24.89
CA ASN A 132 -13.03 -0.16 -23.46
C ASN A 132 -12.19 -1.28 -22.85
N SER A 133 -11.17 -0.92 -22.05
CA SER A 133 -10.46 -1.92 -21.26
C SER A 133 -11.51 -2.61 -20.40
N ILE A 134 -11.38 -3.91 -20.25
CA ILE A 134 -12.22 -4.63 -19.31
C ILE A 134 -11.85 -4.10 -17.94
N ILE A 135 -12.81 -3.50 -17.27
CA ILE A 135 -12.66 -2.99 -15.90
C ILE A 135 -12.10 -4.12 -15.02
N SER A 136 -11.13 -3.80 -14.20
CA SER A 136 -10.49 -4.75 -13.26
C SER A 136 -9.63 -5.86 -13.89
N ASN A 137 -9.43 -5.89 -15.20
CA ASN A 137 -8.68 -6.96 -15.86
C ASN A 137 -7.24 -7.10 -15.31
N THR A 138 -6.56 -5.99 -15.04
CA THR A 138 -5.17 -6.01 -14.53
C THR A 138 -5.04 -6.58 -13.12
N LEU A 139 -6.11 -6.58 -12.33
CA LEU A 139 -6.13 -7.21 -11.01
C LEU A 139 -6.15 -8.75 -11.08
N PHE A 140 -6.75 -9.31 -12.13
CA PHE A 140 -6.87 -10.76 -12.31
C PHE A 140 -5.84 -11.33 -13.28
N ASN A 141 -5.39 -10.53 -14.24
CA ASN A 141 -4.42 -10.95 -15.25
C ASN A 141 -3.20 -10.01 -15.22
N PRO A 142 -2.06 -10.48 -14.68
CA PRO A 142 -0.85 -9.66 -14.55
C PRO A 142 -0.20 -9.26 -15.88
N VAL A 143 -0.57 -9.91 -16.99
CA VAL A 143 -0.09 -9.53 -18.34
C VAL A 143 -1.08 -8.65 -19.10
N ALA A 144 -2.24 -8.35 -18.50
CA ALA A 144 -3.21 -7.45 -19.10
C ALA A 144 -2.68 -6.02 -19.18
N LEU A 145 -2.97 -5.37 -20.29
CA LEU A 145 -2.56 -3.99 -20.52
C LEU A 145 -3.71 -3.02 -20.20
N LEU A 146 -3.39 -1.94 -19.49
CA LEU A 146 -4.30 -0.81 -19.35
C LEU A 146 -4.57 -0.16 -20.69
N SER A 147 -5.79 0.33 -20.90
CA SER A 147 -6.06 1.21 -22.04
C SER A 147 -5.29 2.51 -21.84
N ASN A 148 -4.71 3.02 -22.92
CA ASN A 148 -4.06 4.33 -22.85
C ASN A 148 -5.15 5.43 -22.83
N PRO A 149 -5.32 6.16 -21.73
CA PRO A 149 -6.34 7.19 -21.62
C PRO A 149 -5.95 8.52 -22.26
N THR A 150 -4.72 8.63 -22.79
CA THR A 150 -4.18 9.89 -23.33
C THR A 150 -5.02 10.41 -24.48
N GLY A 151 -5.49 9.52 -25.38
CA GLY A 151 -6.34 9.91 -26.51
C GLY A 151 -7.64 10.59 -26.06
N TRP A 152 -8.28 10.06 -25.01
CA TRP A 152 -9.44 10.71 -24.41
C TRP A 152 -9.09 12.10 -23.85
N LEU A 153 -7.96 12.18 -23.14
CA LEU A 153 -7.50 13.46 -22.55
C LEU A 153 -7.12 14.48 -23.64
N GLN A 154 -6.65 14.03 -24.80
CA GLN A 154 -6.36 14.89 -25.95
C GLN A 154 -7.63 15.46 -26.58
N GLU A 155 -8.73 14.70 -26.58
CA GLU A 155 -9.98 15.05 -27.30
C GLU A 155 -11.06 15.66 -26.44
N CYS A 156 -11.02 15.48 -25.09
CA CYS A 156 -12.04 16.00 -24.19
C CYS A 156 -12.12 17.54 -24.23
N ASP A 157 -13.25 18.11 -23.81
CA ASP A 157 -13.48 19.55 -23.72
C ASP A 157 -12.45 20.23 -22.81
N ASP A 158 -12.21 21.52 -23.05
CA ASP A 158 -11.17 22.26 -22.34
C ASP A 158 -11.46 22.39 -20.84
N ASP A 159 -12.72 22.53 -20.43
CA ASP A 159 -13.12 22.57 -19.02
C ASP A 159 -12.82 21.24 -18.30
N VAL A 160 -13.14 20.13 -18.97
CA VAL A 160 -12.80 18.77 -18.48
C VAL A 160 -11.29 18.60 -18.39
N PHE A 161 -10.57 19.02 -19.43
CA PHE A 161 -9.10 18.96 -19.42
C PHE A 161 -8.50 19.76 -18.26
N LEU A 162 -8.95 20.98 -18.04
CA LEU A 162 -8.46 21.84 -16.96
C LEU A 162 -8.74 21.23 -15.57
N SER A 163 -9.92 20.65 -15.39
CA SER A 163 -10.27 19.94 -14.15
C SER A 163 -9.33 18.76 -13.89
N VAL A 164 -9.13 17.92 -14.90
CA VAL A 164 -8.21 16.76 -14.83
C VAL A 164 -6.76 17.20 -14.65
N ALA A 165 -6.29 18.22 -15.37
CA ALA A 165 -4.93 18.74 -15.26
C ALA A 165 -4.65 19.28 -13.84
N ARG A 166 -5.64 19.90 -13.21
CA ARG A 166 -5.57 20.40 -11.84
C ARG A 166 -5.43 19.25 -10.83
N ALA A 167 -6.29 18.23 -10.93
CA ALA A 167 -6.21 17.04 -10.10
C ALA A 167 -4.88 16.28 -10.30
N MET A 168 -4.43 16.17 -11.54
CA MET A 168 -3.15 15.54 -11.87
C MET A 168 -1.95 16.29 -11.33
N LYS A 169 -2.01 17.63 -11.28
CA LYS A 169 -0.96 18.46 -10.68
C LYS A 169 -0.73 18.08 -9.21
N GLU A 170 -1.80 17.80 -8.47
CA GLU A 170 -1.71 17.34 -7.08
C GLU A 170 -1.18 15.91 -6.98
N ILE A 171 -1.74 14.99 -7.78
CA ILE A 171 -1.33 13.57 -7.75
C ILE A 171 0.15 13.39 -8.09
N LEU A 172 0.66 14.17 -9.02
CA LEU A 172 2.06 14.13 -9.43
C LEU A 172 2.97 15.02 -8.57
N ALA A 173 2.41 15.64 -7.52
CA ALA A 173 3.14 16.52 -6.62
C ALA A 173 3.95 17.60 -7.36
N LEU A 174 3.38 18.18 -8.42
CA LEU A 174 3.98 19.25 -9.20
C LEU A 174 4.00 20.55 -8.38
N LYS A 175 5.03 21.36 -8.60
CA LYS A 175 5.15 22.67 -7.94
C LYS A 175 4.09 23.65 -8.44
N GLN A 176 3.95 24.79 -7.72
CA GLN A 176 2.96 25.80 -8.04
C GLN A 176 3.11 26.33 -9.48
N ASP A 177 4.34 26.51 -9.96
CA ASP A 177 4.65 27.04 -11.29
C ASP A 177 4.64 25.95 -12.39
N ASP A 178 4.58 24.67 -12.02
CA ASP A 178 4.52 23.58 -12.97
C ASP A 178 3.08 23.43 -13.50
N ILE A 179 2.94 23.10 -14.78
CA ILE A 179 1.62 22.95 -15.42
C ILE A 179 1.56 21.73 -16.34
N ILE A 180 0.36 21.20 -16.47
CA ILE A 180 0.00 20.21 -17.49
C ILE A 180 -0.88 20.94 -18.51
N PHE A 181 -0.52 20.84 -19.78
CA PHE A 181 -1.23 21.55 -20.86
C PHE A 181 -1.22 20.75 -22.15
N ARG A 182 -2.08 21.11 -23.09
CA ARG A 182 -2.06 20.65 -24.47
C ARG A 182 -1.26 21.62 -25.32
N ASN A 183 -0.41 21.11 -26.20
CA ASN A 183 0.22 21.94 -27.25
C ASN A 183 -0.76 22.12 -28.44
N ASP A 184 -0.33 22.88 -29.47
CA ASP A 184 -1.15 23.15 -30.67
C ASP A 184 -1.56 21.86 -31.42
N GLN A 185 -0.80 20.79 -31.28
CA GLN A 185 -1.09 19.46 -31.83
C GLN A 185 -1.90 18.59 -30.87
N ARG A 186 -2.42 19.14 -29.78
CA ARG A 186 -3.17 18.47 -28.70
C ARG A 186 -2.37 17.39 -27.95
N HIS A 187 -1.04 17.34 -28.07
CA HIS A 187 -0.22 16.45 -27.26
C HIS A 187 -0.20 16.94 -25.81
N ILE A 188 -0.23 15.99 -24.88
CA ILE A 188 -0.18 16.30 -23.45
C ILE A 188 1.27 16.61 -23.05
N MET A 189 1.48 17.81 -22.57
CA MET A 189 2.78 18.33 -22.15
C MET A 189 2.79 18.58 -20.66
N VAL A 190 3.91 18.27 -20.03
CA VAL A 190 4.20 18.63 -18.63
C VAL A 190 5.31 19.67 -18.64
N ARG A 191 5.02 20.86 -18.13
CA ARG A 191 6.05 21.87 -17.85
C ARG A 191 6.46 21.74 -16.40
N ALA A 192 7.70 21.30 -16.18
CA ALA A 192 8.32 21.21 -14.87
C ALA A 192 9.77 21.68 -14.97
N HIS A 193 10.27 22.36 -13.94
CA HIS A 193 11.63 22.90 -13.91
C HIS A 193 11.97 23.74 -15.15
N LYS A 194 11.01 24.53 -15.68
CA LYS A 194 11.12 25.37 -16.89
C LYS A 194 11.35 24.58 -18.20
N ARG A 195 11.10 23.25 -18.20
CA ARG A 195 11.19 22.40 -19.40
C ARG A 195 9.81 21.88 -19.76
N ASN A 196 9.49 21.88 -21.04
CA ASN A 196 8.29 21.25 -21.59
C ASN A 196 8.67 19.82 -22.02
N THR A 197 8.05 18.83 -21.41
CA THR A 197 8.31 17.43 -21.72
C THR A 197 7.00 16.76 -22.15
N PRO A 198 6.94 16.11 -23.32
CA PRO A 198 5.79 15.29 -23.68
C PRO A 198 5.57 14.19 -22.64
N LEU A 199 4.31 13.86 -22.35
CA LEU A 199 3.98 12.80 -21.40
C LEU A 199 4.65 11.45 -21.76
N GLU A 200 4.72 11.14 -23.03
CA GLU A 200 5.32 9.91 -23.56
C GLU A 200 6.80 9.76 -23.22
N ASN A 201 7.49 10.88 -23.00
CA ASN A 201 8.91 10.93 -22.68
C ASN A 201 9.20 11.01 -21.16
N MET A 202 8.15 10.94 -20.33
CA MET A 202 8.31 10.86 -18.86
C MET A 202 8.76 9.47 -18.44
N SER A 203 9.30 9.34 -17.23
CA SER A 203 9.69 8.04 -16.66
C SER A 203 8.49 7.09 -16.55
N ASP A 204 8.75 5.78 -16.57
CA ASP A 204 7.68 4.77 -16.55
C ASP A 204 6.83 4.84 -15.27
N GLY A 205 7.44 5.11 -14.10
CA GLY A 205 6.69 5.31 -12.86
C GLY A 205 5.76 6.52 -12.92
N TYR A 206 6.22 7.61 -13.53
CA TYR A 206 5.38 8.81 -13.76
C TYR A 206 4.21 8.48 -14.68
N LYS A 207 4.47 7.81 -15.80
CA LYS A 207 3.44 7.41 -16.76
C LYS A 207 2.42 6.44 -16.14
N ALA A 208 2.88 5.45 -15.39
CA ALA A 208 2.00 4.46 -14.77
C ALA A 208 1.00 5.12 -13.81
N LEU A 209 1.45 6.02 -12.94
CA LEU A 209 0.59 6.78 -12.04
C LEU A 209 -0.36 7.70 -12.82
N PHE A 210 0.16 8.41 -13.82
CA PHE A 210 -0.63 9.29 -14.67
C PHE A 210 -1.76 8.54 -15.37
N TYR A 211 -1.48 7.39 -15.96
CA TYR A 211 -2.47 6.64 -16.71
C TYR A 211 -3.57 6.06 -15.80
N VAL A 212 -3.22 5.53 -14.63
CA VAL A 212 -4.21 5.05 -13.66
C VAL A 212 -5.10 6.20 -13.20
N ALA A 213 -4.52 7.33 -12.81
CA ALA A 213 -5.29 8.49 -12.35
C ALA A 213 -6.24 9.03 -13.42
N ILE A 214 -5.76 9.19 -14.66
CA ILE A 214 -6.60 9.62 -15.79
C ILE A 214 -7.71 8.60 -16.12
N ASP A 215 -7.40 7.31 -16.05
CA ASP A 215 -8.41 6.27 -16.31
C ASP A 215 -9.52 6.29 -15.25
N ILE A 216 -9.17 6.49 -13.97
CA ILE A 216 -10.15 6.69 -12.88
C ILE A 216 -11.00 7.92 -13.18
N MET A 217 -10.37 9.08 -13.42
CA MET A 217 -11.08 10.34 -13.67
C MET A 217 -12.00 10.25 -14.88
N ARG A 218 -11.54 9.61 -15.97
CA ARG A 218 -12.34 9.36 -17.18
C ARG A 218 -13.60 8.55 -16.87
N HIS A 219 -13.50 7.53 -16.02
CA HIS A 219 -14.66 6.71 -15.64
C HIS A 219 -15.62 7.47 -14.72
N MET A 220 -15.09 8.30 -13.81
CA MET A 220 -15.90 9.13 -12.93
C MET A 220 -16.64 10.22 -13.72
N LEU A 221 -15.94 10.94 -14.60
CA LEU A 221 -16.52 12.01 -15.42
C LEU A 221 -17.52 11.56 -16.50
N LYS A 222 -17.71 10.24 -16.68
CA LYS A 222 -18.85 9.72 -17.46
C LYS A 222 -20.18 9.77 -16.71
N ARG A 223 -20.15 9.89 -15.40
CA ARG A 223 -21.34 9.82 -14.54
C ARG A 223 -21.54 11.09 -13.70
N TRP A 224 -20.49 11.86 -13.46
CA TRP A 224 -20.51 13.11 -12.71
C TRP A 224 -19.85 14.21 -13.51
N ASP A 225 -20.39 15.40 -13.44
CA ASP A 225 -19.84 16.58 -14.12
C ASP A 225 -18.57 17.12 -13.44
N ASN A 226 -18.35 16.74 -12.17
CA ASN A 226 -17.21 17.20 -11.38
C ASN A 226 -16.64 16.05 -10.53
N LEU A 227 -15.30 15.99 -10.44
CA LEU A 227 -14.57 15.01 -9.63
C LEU A 227 -14.82 15.16 -8.12
N GLU A 228 -15.14 16.37 -7.66
CA GLU A 228 -15.45 16.63 -6.24
C GLU A 228 -16.72 15.92 -5.76
N TYR A 229 -17.69 15.70 -6.66
CA TYR A 229 -18.94 15.01 -6.37
C TYR A 229 -18.92 13.56 -6.80
N ALA A 230 -17.84 13.13 -7.48
CA ALA A 230 -17.70 11.76 -7.92
C ALA A 230 -17.61 10.82 -6.72
N SER A 231 -18.37 9.73 -6.75
CA SER A 231 -18.36 8.70 -5.72
C SER A 231 -18.23 7.32 -6.32
N GLY A 232 -17.57 6.43 -5.61
CA GLY A 232 -17.33 5.07 -6.07
C GLY A 232 -16.28 4.36 -5.23
N ILE A 233 -15.94 3.15 -5.62
CA ILE A 233 -14.90 2.34 -4.96
C ILE A 233 -13.80 2.07 -5.98
N VAL A 234 -12.56 2.38 -5.60
CA VAL A 234 -11.38 2.17 -6.45
C VAL A 234 -10.36 1.35 -5.69
N ILE A 235 -10.00 0.20 -6.25
CA ILE A 235 -8.96 -0.68 -5.74
C ILE A 235 -7.66 -0.45 -6.52
N ILE A 236 -6.53 -0.32 -5.81
CA ILE A 236 -5.20 -0.22 -6.41
C ILE A 236 -4.23 -1.12 -5.64
N ASP A 237 -3.81 -2.21 -6.28
CA ASP A 237 -2.82 -3.14 -5.73
C ASP A 237 -1.41 -2.54 -5.86
N GLU A 238 -0.61 -2.64 -4.80
CA GLU A 238 0.76 -2.11 -4.73
C GLU A 238 0.89 -0.66 -5.24
N ILE A 239 0.27 0.28 -4.52
CA ILE A 239 0.20 1.70 -4.94
C ILE A 239 1.60 2.30 -5.17
N GLU A 240 2.62 1.83 -4.47
CA GLU A 240 4.01 2.29 -4.52
C GLU A 240 4.79 1.88 -5.76
N THR A 241 4.30 0.91 -6.53
CA THR A 241 5.04 0.29 -7.64
C THR A 241 5.55 1.33 -8.63
N HIS A 242 6.87 1.31 -8.87
CA HIS A 242 7.62 2.24 -9.74
C HIS A 242 7.63 3.71 -9.28
N LEU A 243 7.12 4.05 -8.09
CA LEU A 243 7.14 5.42 -7.61
C LEU A 243 8.45 5.80 -6.92
N HIS A 244 8.92 7.01 -7.19
CA HIS A 244 10.03 7.61 -6.45
C HIS A 244 9.62 7.84 -4.97
N PRO A 245 10.50 7.70 -3.95
CA PRO A 245 10.18 7.86 -2.53
C PRO A 245 9.37 9.12 -2.19
N ARG A 246 9.67 10.26 -2.80
CA ARG A 246 8.90 11.49 -2.60
C ARG A 246 7.43 11.36 -3.00
N TRP A 247 7.14 10.60 -4.04
CA TRP A 247 5.77 10.37 -4.50
C TRP A 247 5.05 9.34 -3.64
N LYS A 248 5.74 8.31 -3.18
CA LYS A 248 5.19 7.34 -2.23
C LYS A 248 4.63 8.03 -0.98
N MET A 249 5.34 9.05 -0.45
CA MET A 249 4.89 9.83 0.70
C MET A 249 3.63 10.67 0.45
N GLN A 250 3.25 10.92 -0.79
CA GLN A 250 2.18 11.87 -1.14
C GLN A 250 1.03 11.24 -1.92
N VAL A 251 1.26 10.10 -2.58
CA VAL A 251 0.31 9.51 -3.54
C VAL A 251 -1.06 9.26 -2.93
N VAL A 252 -1.13 8.69 -1.74
CA VAL A 252 -2.40 8.38 -1.06
C VAL A 252 -3.17 9.68 -0.76
N SER A 253 -2.53 10.64 -0.10
CA SER A 253 -3.17 11.91 0.23
C SER A 253 -3.56 12.71 -1.02
N ALA A 254 -2.79 12.59 -2.10
CA ALA A 254 -3.08 13.27 -3.36
C ALA A 254 -4.32 12.70 -4.07
N PHE A 255 -4.44 11.36 -4.14
CA PHE A 255 -5.66 10.73 -4.66
C PHE A 255 -6.90 11.11 -3.86
N ARG A 256 -6.80 11.09 -2.53
CA ARG A 256 -7.92 11.45 -1.64
C ARG A 256 -8.34 12.91 -1.80
N ARG A 257 -7.40 13.84 -1.95
CA ARG A 257 -7.73 15.26 -2.18
C ARG A 257 -8.30 15.52 -3.56
N ALA A 258 -7.76 14.87 -4.59
CA ALA A 258 -8.23 15.03 -5.96
C ALA A 258 -9.65 14.48 -6.18
N MET A 259 -10.02 13.44 -5.41
CA MET A 259 -11.31 12.74 -5.56
C MET A 259 -11.87 12.38 -4.17
N PRO A 260 -12.37 13.36 -3.40
CA PRO A 260 -12.70 13.21 -1.98
C PRO A 260 -13.88 12.25 -1.70
N GLY A 261 -14.79 12.08 -2.64
CA GLY A 261 -15.93 11.17 -2.52
C GLY A 261 -15.65 9.72 -2.92
N ILE A 262 -14.42 9.40 -3.36
CA ILE A 262 -14.05 8.04 -3.76
C ILE A 262 -13.47 7.29 -2.57
N GLN A 263 -14.01 6.11 -2.28
CA GLN A 263 -13.43 5.17 -1.35
C GLN A 263 -12.29 4.42 -2.03
N PHE A 264 -11.06 4.69 -1.60
CA PHE A 264 -9.88 3.99 -2.08
C PHE A 264 -9.55 2.79 -1.19
N ILE A 265 -9.18 1.68 -1.83
CA ILE A 265 -8.65 0.48 -1.20
C ILE A 265 -7.29 0.21 -1.82
N PHE A 266 -6.25 0.37 -1.02
CA PHE A 266 -4.87 0.20 -1.45
C PHE A 266 -4.23 -1.02 -0.81
N THR A 267 -3.24 -1.59 -1.47
CA THR A 267 -2.23 -2.43 -0.81
C THR A 267 -0.88 -1.77 -0.91
N THR A 268 -0.02 -2.04 0.03
CA THR A 268 1.38 -1.62 0.02
C THR A 268 2.25 -2.54 0.86
N HIS A 269 3.54 -2.53 0.60
CA HIS A 269 4.58 -3.06 1.47
C HIS A 269 5.64 -1.98 1.81
N ASP A 270 5.33 -0.71 1.51
CA ASP A 270 6.25 0.43 1.69
C ASP A 270 5.74 1.38 2.79
N PRO A 271 6.53 1.62 3.86
CA PRO A 271 6.13 2.47 4.98
C PRO A 271 5.85 3.92 4.57
N LEU A 272 6.42 4.39 3.46
CA LEU A 272 6.21 5.75 2.98
C LEU A 272 4.77 5.98 2.50
N CYS A 273 4.08 4.94 2.02
CA CYS A 273 2.71 5.03 1.55
C CYS A 273 1.67 5.16 2.67
N LEU A 274 2.05 4.89 3.92
CA LEU A 274 1.16 5.12 5.07
C LEU A 274 0.92 6.62 5.33
N ARG A 275 1.77 7.49 4.77
CA ARG A 275 1.55 8.94 4.84
C ARG A 275 0.28 9.32 4.07
N GLY A 276 -0.68 9.94 4.75
CA GLY A 276 -1.99 10.29 4.18
C GLY A 276 -3.13 9.33 4.54
N MET A 277 -2.82 8.26 5.30
CA MET A 277 -3.80 7.43 5.98
C MET A 277 -4.13 8.01 7.36
N PHE A 278 -5.33 7.72 7.87
CA PHE A 278 -5.74 8.05 9.23
C PHE A 278 -5.69 6.78 10.11
N ASP A 279 -5.69 7.00 11.43
CA ASP A 279 -5.76 5.90 12.39
C ASP A 279 -7.02 5.06 12.15
N GLY A 280 -6.86 3.73 12.13
CA GLY A 280 -7.95 2.78 11.85
C GLY A 280 -8.24 2.53 10.36
N GLU A 281 -7.52 3.16 9.43
CA GLU A 281 -7.61 2.89 7.99
C GLU A 281 -6.53 1.91 7.50
N VAL A 282 -5.57 1.54 8.35
CA VAL A 282 -4.49 0.60 8.03
C VAL A 282 -4.76 -0.73 8.69
N HIS A 283 -4.78 -1.79 7.90
CA HIS A 283 -5.03 -3.17 8.31
C HIS A 283 -3.81 -4.01 7.99
N VAL A 284 -3.15 -4.53 9.02
CA VAL A 284 -1.94 -5.35 8.88
C VAL A 284 -2.32 -6.81 8.85
N LEU A 285 -1.90 -7.51 7.80
CA LEU A 285 -2.16 -8.92 7.59
C LEU A 285 -0.92 -9.72 7.98
N LYS A 286 -1.11 -10.71 8.84
CA LYS A 286 -0.07 -11.66 9.27
C LYS A 286 -0.52 -13.09 9.06
N ARG A 287 0.43 -14.02 9.06
CA ARG A 287 0.15 -15.44 9.19
C ARG A 287 0.33 -15.85 10.64
N ASP A 288 -0.66 -16.54 11.17
CA ASP A 288 -0.56 -17.17 12.49
C ASP A 288 0.28 -18.47 12.44
N GLU A 289 0.48 -19.10 13.58
CA GLU A 289 1.22 -20.35 13.71
C GLU A 289 0.60 -21.53 12.92
N MET A 290 -0.69 -21.46 12.61
CA MET A 290 -1.41 -22.44 11.78
C MET A 290 -1.42 -22.06 10.30
N HIS A 291 -0.61 -21.05 9.92
CA HIS A 291 -0.53 -20.49 8.57
C HIS A 291 -1.83 -19.83 8.05
N SER A 292 -2.82 -19.61 8.90
CA SER A 292 -4.01 -18.84 8.58
C SER A 292 -3.70 -17.36 8.50
N ILE A 293 -4.43 -16.64 7.64
CA ILE A 293 -4.26 -15.20 7.47
C ILE A 293 -5.19 -14.49 8.44
N THR A 294 -4.62 -13.66 9.28
CA THR A 294 -5.34 -12.88 10.31
C THR A 294 -5.00 -11.40 10.19
N GLU A 295 -5.89 -10.55 10.68
CA GLU A 295 -5.62 -9.13 10.88
C GLU A 295 -4.94 -8.94 12.24
N GLU A 296 -3.91 -8.10 12.29
CA GLU A 296 -3.26 -7.70 13.53
C GLU A 296 -4.14 -6.71 14.28
N ASP A 297 -4.52 -7.08 15.48
CA ASP A 297 -5.25 -6.22 16.40
C ASP A 297 -4.27 -5.31 17.18
N ASP A 298 -4.78 -4.21 17.72
CA ASP A 298 -4.06 -3.31 18.65
C ASP A 298 -2.83 -2.61 18.06
N LEU A 299 -2.96 -2.13 16.83
CA LEU A 299 -1.90 -1.38 16.17
C LEU A 299 -1.68 -0.01 16.85
N PRO A 300 -0.42 0.39 17.12
CA PRO A 300 -0.12 1.70 17.68
C PRO A 300 -0.44 2.81 16.68
N ARG A 301 -0.58 4.04 17.18
CA ARG A 301 -0.72 5.20 16.30
C ARG A 301 0.56 5.40 15.50
N PHE A 302 0.44 5.41 14.17
CA PHE A 302 1.59 5.58 13.27
C PHE A 302 1.84 7.05 12.87
N GLN A 303 0.88 7.93 13.13
CA GLN A 303 1.03 9.35 12.84
C GLN A 303 2.15 9.95 13.69
N GLY A 304 3.12 10.57 13.02
CA GLY A 304 4.31 11.14 13.68
C GLY A 304 5.49 10.19 13.83
N LEU A 305 5.34 8.88 13.63
CA LEU A 305 6.46 7.95 13.62
C LEU A 305 7.41 8.23 12.44
N ARG A 306 8.70 8.09 12.67
CA ARG A 306 9.71 8.10 11.60
C ARG A 306 9.64 6.81 10.79
N THR A 307 10.20 6.81 9.58
CA THR A 307 10.21 5.62 8.72
C THR A 307 10.88 4.43 9.39
N GLU A 308 12.00 4.64 10.08
CA GLU A 308 12.70 3.59 10.84
C GLU A 308 11.83 3.02 11.97
N GLN A 309 11.09 3.89 12.67
CA GLN A 309 10.16 3.46 13.73
C GLN A 309 8.96 2.69 13.17
N LEU A 310 8.49 3.05 11.97
CA LEU A 310 7.45 2.29 11.27
C LEU A 310 7.95 0.90 10.87
N LEU A 311 9.19 0.82 10.34
CA LEU A 311 9.78 -0.45 9.94
C LEU A 311 9.95 -1.42 11.11
N THR A 312 10.31 -0.93 12.30
CA THR A 312 10.50 -1.76 13.50
C THR A 312 9.24 -1.89 14.38
N SER A 313 8.11 -1.36 13.94
CA SER A 313 6.82 -1.50 14.63
C SER A 313 6.04 -2.72 14.15
N GLU A 314 4.92 -2.97 14.80
CA GLU A 314 3.96 -4.03 14.47
C GLU A 314 3.44 -3.93 13.02
N TYR A 315 3.55 -2.77 12.38
CA TYR A 315 3.16 -2.56 10.99
C TYR A 315 4.03 -3.35 10.00
N PHE A 316 5.35 -3.43 10.24
CA PHE A 316 6.30 -4.07 9.34
C PHE A 316 7.08 -5.21 9.98
N GLY A 317 7.16 -5.26 11.31
CA GLY A 317 7.74 -6.38 12.05
C GLY A 317 9.23 -6.60 11.85
N LEU A 318 9.97 -5.62 11.30
CA LEU A 318 11.42 -5.72 11.21
C LEU A 318 12.02 -5.65 12.62
N LEU A 319 12.89 -6.59 12.94
CA LEU A 319 13.62 -6.58 14.24
C LEU A 319 14.50 -5.35 14.35
N THR A 320 15.15 -4.95 13.25
CA THR A 320 16.06 -3.83 13.19
C THR A 320 16.15 -3.27 11.76
N PRO A 321 16.40 -1.97 11.61
CA PRO A 321 16.65 -1.36 10.31
C PRO A 321 18.15 -1.40 9.91
N ASN A 322 18.99 -2.11 10.67
CA ASN A 322 20.43 -2.18 10.45
C ASN A 322 20.80 -3.10 9.29
N ASP A 323 22.07 -3.04 8.89
CA ASP A 323 22.63 -3.94 7.89
C ASP A 323 22.64 -5.38 8.44
N PRO A 324 22.07 -6.38 7.73
CA PRO A 324 22.05 -7.78 8.16
C PRO A 324 23.44 -8.38 8.44
N ASP A 325 24.49 -7.92 7.73
CA ASP A 325 25.84 -8.38 7.98
C ASP A 325 26.42 -7.82 9.27
N LEU A 326 25.99 -6.62 9.65
CA LEU A 326 26.33 -6.03 10.94
C LEU A 326 25.66 -6.79 12.07
N GLU A 327 24.37 -7.11 11.93
CA GLU A 327 23.62 -7.89 12.93
C GLU A 327 24.27 -9.25 13.17
N ARG A 328 24.56 -9.99 12.10
CA ARG A 328 25.23 -11.28 12.21
C ARG A 328 26.56 -11.16 12.94
N ARG A 329 27.36 -10.12 12.64
CA ARG A 329 28.62 -9.87 13.36
C ARG A 329 28.40 -9.56 14.84
N LEU A 330 27.37 -8.78 15.18
CA LEU A 330 27.02 -8.48 16.55
C LEU A 330 26.50 -9.73 17.29
N GLU A 331 25.73 -10.58 16.63
CA GLU A 331 25.27 -11.87 17.17
C GLU A 331 26.42 -12.85 17.38
N ASP A 332 27.35 -12.97 16.41
CA ASP A 332 28.55 -13.79 16.51
C ASP A 332 29.45 -13.34 17.66
N ILE A 333 29.56 -12.02 17.86
CA ILE A 333 30.29 -11.45 19.00
C ILE A 333 29.56 -11.72 20.32
N ALA A 334 28.21 -11.61 20.35
CA ALA A 334 27.40 -11.87 21.54
C ALA A 334 27.39 -13.36 21.96
N GLY A 335 27.50 -14.28 20.99
CA GLY A 335 27.53 -15.73 21.23
C GLY A 335 28.86 -16.28 21.76
N GLN A 336 29.92 -15.47 21.86
CA GLN A 336 31.21 -15.86 22.44
C GLN A 336 31.16 -15.71 23.97
N GLU A 337 30.56 -16.69 24.64
CA GLU A 337 30.63 -16.84 26.10
C GLU A 337 32.07 -17.23 26.53
N GLY A 338 32.78 -16.32 27.18
CA GLY A 338 34.11 -16.61 27.76
C GLY A 338 34.79 -15.37 28.38
N ASP A 339 35.93 -15.59 29.04
CA ASP A 339 36.73 -14.66 29.89
C ASP A 339 37.28 -13.42 29.15
N HIS A 340 36.83 -13.12 27.90
CA HIS A 340 37.33 -12.05 27.03
C HIS A 340 36.40 -10.80 26.96
N GLN A 341 35.67 -10.52 28.00
CA GLN A 341 34.65 -9.46 28.05
C GLN A 341 35.22 -8.05 27.71
N ALA A 342 36.48 -7.78 27.95
CA ALA A 342 37.13 -6.49 27.64
C ALA A 342 37.44 -6.38 26.12
N GLU A 343 37.77 -7.50 25.47
CA GLU A 343 38.06 -7.58 24.03
C GLU A 343 36.77 -7.51 23.22
N TYR A 344 35.71 -8.17 23.69
CA TYR A 344 34.34 -8.05 23.20
C TYR A 344 33.86 -6.58 23.18
N ILE A 345 33.96 -5.88 24.31
CA ILE A 345 33.55 -4.48 24.40
C ILE A 345 34.32 -3.61 23.41
N ARG A 346 35.63 -3.83 23.27
CA ARG A 346 36.44 -3.08 22.27
C ARG A 346 36.06 -3.36 20.86
N GLN A 347 35.74 -4.61 20.48
CA GLN A 347 35.31 -4.96 19.15
C GLN A 347 33.94 -4.34 18.82
N VAL A 348 32.97 -4.38 19.76
CA VAL A 348 31.68 -3.71 19.61
C VAL A 348 31.83 -2.19 19.51
N GLU A 349 32.69 -1.60 20.34
CA GLU A 349 32.98 -0.16 20.28
C GLU A 349 33.65 0.25 18.97
N GLN A 350 34.51 -0.59 18.41
CA GLN A 350 35.15 -0.36 17.12
C GLN A 350 34.15 -0.45 15.98
N GLU A 351 33.33 -1.50 15.91
CA GLU A 351 32.29 -1.67 14.90
C GLU A 351 31.26 -0.51 14.97
N LEU A 352 30.83 -0.12 16.16
CA LEU A 352 29.93 1.01 16.37
C LEU A 352 30.57 2.36 16.01
N SER A 353 31.90 2.51 16.15
CA SER A 353 32.62 3.74 15.79
C SER A 353 32.84 3.88 14.29
N GLU A 354 32.97 2.76 13.58
CA GLU A 354 33.06 2.69 12.12
C GLU A 354 31.71 2.92 11.44
N MET A 355 30.60 2.70 12.17
CA MET A 355 29.28 3.07 11.73
C MET A 355 29.19 4.59 11.60
N THR A 356 29.16 5.09 10.38
CA THR A 356 28.82 6.47 10.11
C THR A 356 27.38 6.69 10.51
N VAL A 357 27.13 7.07 11.76
CA VAL A 357 25.78 7.39 12.25
C VAL A 357 25.28 8.58 11.45
N LEU A 358 24.50 8.32 10.42
CA LEU A 358 23.80 9.31 9.63
C LEU A 358 22.64 9.92 10.44
N GLY A 359 22.97 10.51 11.57
CA GLY A 359 22.07 11.40 12.32
C GLY A 359 22.35 12.83 11.91
N THR A 360 21.39 13.51 11.32
CA THR A 360 21.53 14.89 10.84
C THR A 360 21.62 15.91 11.98
N THR A 361 21.32 15.55 13.23
CA THR A 361 21.37 16.45 14.39
C THR A 361 22.24 15.88 15.50
N LEU A 362 22.89 16.79 16.26
CA LEU A 362 23.71 16.43 17.41
C LEU A 362 22.92 15.60 18.45
N SER A 363 21.65 15.96 18.67
CA SER A 363 20.75 15.26 19.59
C SER A 363 20.52 13.81 19.19
N GLN A 364 20.38 13.52 17.90
CA GLN A 364 20.20 12.14 17.39
C GLN A 364 21.44 11.29 17.66
N ARG A 365 22.65 11.83 17.39
CA ARG A 365 23.90 11.13 17.67
C ARG A 365 24.07 10.82 19.16
N VAL A 366 23.71 11.76 20.04
CA VAL A 366 23.77 11.56 21.50
C VAL A 366 22.81 10.47 21.97
N VAL A 367 21.58 10.44 21.42
CA VAL A 367 20.59 9.39 21.76
C VAL A 367 21.06 8.01 21.28
N HIS A 368 21.59 7.90 20.06
CA HIS A 368 22.13 6.65 19.53
C HIS A 368 23.34 6.15 20.35
N GLU A 369 24.27 7.04 20.70
CA GLU A 369 25.40 6.70 21.53
C GLU A 369 25.00 6.26 22.97
N ALA A 370 23.99 6.93 23.54
CA ALA A 370 23.44 6.55 24.84
C ALA A 370 22.72 5.19 24.79
N LEU A 371 21.98 4.91 23.74
CA LEU A 371 21.30 3.64 23.53
C LEU A 371 22.30 2.49 23.36
N ALA A 372 23.34 2.69 22.54
CA ALA A 372 24.40 1.71 22.34
C ALA A 372 25.11 1.37 23.67
N ARG A 373 25.49 2.36 24.46
CA ARG A 373 26.10 2.17 25.79
C ARG A 373 25.16 1.47 26.76
N TYR A 374 23.86 1.77 26.69
CA TYR A 374 22.85 1.11 27.51
C TYR A 374 22.72 -0.37 27.15
N LEU A 375 22.57 -0.71 25.85
CA LEU A 375 22.50 -2.09 25.40
C LEU A 375 23.73 -2.91 25.84
N ILE A 376 24.93 -2.37 25.75
CA ILE A 376 26.16 -2.98 26.28
C ILE A 376 26.06 -3.22 27.80
N SER A 377 25.40 -2.34 28.55
CA SER A 377 25.25 -2.47 30.01
C SER A 377 24.21 -3.51 30.43
N VAL A 378 23.16 -3.70 29.58
CA VAL A 378 22.02 -4.60 29.87
C VAL A 378 22.32 -6.05 29.52
N THR A 379 23.21 -6.32 28.57
CA THR A 379 23.67 -7.68 28.24
C THR A 379 24.29 -8.39 29.48
N ARG A 380 24.52 -7.66 30.56
CA ARG A 380 25.06 -8.19 31.86
C ARG A 380 23.98 -8.72 32.82
N LYS A 381 22.70 -8.49 32.61
CA LYS A 381 21.61 -8.95 33.49
C LYS A 381 20.41 -9.29 32.60
N GLN A 382 19.81 -10.45 32.79
CA GLN A 382 18.49 -10.80 32.18
C GLN A 382 17.37 -10.11 33.00
N PRO A 383 16.98 -8.86 32.68
CA PRO A 383 15.89 -8.19 33.38
C PRO A 383 14.58 -8.38 32.59
N GLU A 384 13.45 -8.32 33.27
CA GLU A 384 12.15 -8.31 32.63
C GLU A 384 11.98 -7.07 31.73
N ALA A 385 11.23 -7.20 30.63
CA ALA A 385 11.11 -6.16 29.59
C ALA A 385 10.65 -4.77 30.10
N LYS A 386 9.92 -4.73 31.24
CA LYS A 386 9.44 -3.51 31.86
C LYS A 386 10.55 -2.72 32.53
N ASP A 387 11.49 -3.41 33.19
CA ASP A 387 12.65 -2.79 33.88
C ASP A 387 13.64 -2.25 32.85
N ILE A 388 13.77 -2.90 31.71
CA ILE A 388 14.63 -2.44 30.60
C ILE A 388 14.19 -1.06 30.08
N LYS A 389 12.88 -0.81 29.96
CA LYS A 389 12.37 0.46 29.43
C LYS A 389 12.63 1.64 30.39
N GLU A 390 12.42 1.45 31.70
CA GLU A 390 12.65 2.50 32.70
C GLU A 390 14.14 2.82 32.90
N ASP A 391 14.97 1.81 32.88
CA ASP A 391 16.43 1.98 33.01
C ASP A 391 17.02 2.63 31.75
N ALA A 392 16.52 2.31 30.54
CA ALA A 392 16.91 2.97 29.30
C ALA A 392 16.58 4.47 29.32
N ILE A 393 15.36 4.81 29.74
CA ILE A 393 14.92 6.20 29.85
C ILE A 393 15.82 6.95 30.85
N ARG A 394 16.12 6.35 31.98
CA ARG A 394 16.99 6.95 33.01
C ARG A 394 18.43 7.15 32.53
N ALA A 395 18.99 6.19 31.78
CA ALA A 395 20.32 6.29 31.20
C ALA A 395 20.38 7.41 30.14
N ILE A 396 19.38 7.53 29.28
CA ILE A 396 19.30 8.60 28.28
C ILE A 396 19.20 9.97 28.96
N LEU A 397 18.35 10.12 29.98
CA LEU A 397 18.20 11.37 30.71
C LEU A 397 19.54 11.78 31.42
N ASN A 398 20.26 10.84 32.00
CA ASN A 398 21.55 11.12 32.64
C ASN A 398 22.60 11.62 31.63
N VAL A 399 22.64 11.05 30.42
CA VAL A 399 23.56 11.50 29.35
C VAL A 399 23.18 12.90 28.84
N LEU A 400 21.88 13.17 28.67
CA LEU A 400 21.41 14.50 28.28
C LEU A 400 21.76 15.57 29.31
N VAL A 401 21.51 15.30 30.58
CA VAL A 401 21.88 16.22 31.69
C VAL A 401 23.38 16.46 31.77
N GLN A 402 24.23 15.42 31.61
CA GLN A 402 25.69 15.56 31.61
C GLN A 402 26.23 16.40 30.44
N LYS A 403 25.52 16.44 29.31
CA LYS A 403 25.90 17.22 28.11
C LYS A 403 25.22 18.60 28.05
N GLY A 404 24.46 19.00 29.08
CA GLY A 404 23.91 20.35 29.24
C GLY A 404 22.64 20.62 28.40
N TYR A 405 21.84 19.59 28.18
CA TYR A 405 20.51 19.68 27.59
C TYR A 405 19.42 19.58 28.65
#